data_689f711507f09973f60c9a3181ef036b
#
_entry.id   689f711507f09973f60c9a3181ef036b
#
_cell.length_a   1.000
_cell.length_b   1.000
_cell.length_c   1.000
_cell.angle_alpha   90.00
_cell.angle_beta   90.00
_cell.angle_gamma   90.00
#
_symmetry.space_group_name_H-M   'P 1'
#
loop_
_entity.id
_entity.type
_entity.pdbx_description
1 polymer ?
#
loop_
_entity_poly.entity_id
_entity_poly.type
_entity_poly.pdbx_seq_one_letter_code
_entity_poly.pdbx_strand_id
1 'polypeptide(L)'
;LPILKKDATAYPGFSVRNICANGRIADKEGNIRDLYAERKKSNPVKFSENGMSLGMIFTYGDFKFYTAGDFSDGWELPNGKRFEIEDAIADVVEPVSVAKINHHGHKSMTDKLVAALRPRVVVNNVWDQLHTLPSVMERFYNRNLYPGERIVCPTVFPAERRAEDAGQPWLDILNPSSFDAGHVIVNVEEGGKDYSVTYLTANDESMTVKSVMRFKS
;
A
#
# COMPACT_ATOMS: atom_id res chain seq x y z
N LEU A 1 -9.02 7.30 16.47
CA LEU A 1 -8.37 8.31 17.32
C LEU A 1 -8.54 9.68 16.67
N PRO A 2 -9.01 10.71 17.39
CA PRO A 2 -9.02 12.07 16.85
C PRO A 2 -7.58 12.58 16.73
N ILE A 3 -7.03 12.39 15.54
CA ILE A 3 -5.75 12.99 15.14
C ILE A 3 -6.04 14.44 14.80
N LEU A 4 -5.15 15.36 15.17
CA LEU A 4 -5.31 16.81 14.98
C LEU A 4 -6.47 17.43 15.79
N LYS A 5 -6.64 17.04 17.04
CA LYS A 5 -7.67 17.62 17.92
C LYS A 5 -7.71 19.15 17.96
N LYS A 6 -6.58 19.82 17.78
CA LYS A 6 -6.49 21.30 17.76
C LYS A 6 -7.04 21.91 16.46
N ASP A 7 -7.03 21.14 15.37
CA ASP A 7 -7.35 21.62 14.02
C ASP A 7 -8.51 20.84 13.36
N ALA A 8 -9.33 20.13 14.16
CA ALA A 8 -10.45 19.34 13.66
C ALA A 8 -11.48 20.16 12.86
N THR A 9 -11.54 21.48 13.10
CA THR A 9 -12.37 22.41 12.34
C THR A 9 -11.70 22.90 11.05
N ALA A 10 -10.36 22.86 10.97
CA ALA A 10 -9.60 23.30 9.80
C ALA A 10 -9.65 22.25 8.66
N TYR A 11 -9.81 20.97 9.02
CA TYR A 11 -9.85 19.87 8.06
C TYR A 11 -11.10 19.00 8.28
N PRO A 12 -12.29 19.54 7.99
CA PRO A 12 -13.52 18.78 8.12
C PRO A 12 -13.50 17.58 7.15
N GLY A 13 -13.87 16.41 7.65
CA GLY A 13 -13.84 15.17 6.85
C GLY A 13 -12.49 14.42 6.83
N PHE A 14 -11.46 14.95 7.55
CA PHE A 14 -10.23 14.18 7.75
C PHE A 14 -10.41 13.16 8.87
N SER A 15 -10.03 11.92 8.58
CA SER A 15 -10.01 10.83 9.58
C SER A 15 -8.90 9.84 9.33
N VAL A 16 -8.51 9.12 10.39
CA VAL A 16 -7.58 8.00 10.31
C VAL A 16 -8.22 6.80 11.00
N ARG A 17 -8.32 5.70 10.27
CA ARG A 17 -8.81 4.45 10.80
C ARG A 17 -7.68 3.44 10.88
N ASN A 18 -7.40 2.93 12.08
CA ASN A 18 -6.53 1.77 12.25
C ASN A 18 -7.32 0.53 11.83
N ILE A 19 -6.82 -0.21 10.86
CA ILE A 19 -7.45 -1.41 10.32
C ILE A 19 -6.81 -2.68 10.85
N CYS A 20 -5.52 -2.64 11.16
CA CYS A 20 -4.80 -3.75 11.75
C CYS A 20 -3.68 -3.24 12.67
N ALA A 21 -3.50 -3.87 13.81
CA ALA A 21 -2.37 -3.65 14.70
C ALA A 21 -2.14 -4.88 15.60
N ASN A 22 -0.90 -5.31 15.75
CA ASN A 22 -0.54 -6.43 16.63
C ASN A 22 -1.40 -7.70 16.38
N GLY A 23 -1.65 -8.02 15.11
CA GLY A 23 -2.43 -9.19 14.71
C GLY A 23 -3.94 -9.07 14.98
N ARG A 24 -4.44 -7.88 15.33
CA ARG A 24 -5.86 -7.59 15.48
C ARG A 24 -6.36 -6.74 14.34
N ILE A 25 -7.48 -7.15 13.74
CA ILE A 25 -8.12 -6.44 12.63
C ILE A 25 -9.42 -5.84 13.11
N ALA A 26 -9.66 -4.56 12.77
CA ALA A 26 -10.89 -3.85 13.05
C ALA A 26 -11.68 -3.61 11.76
N ASP A 27 -12.97 -3.98 11.73
CA ASP A 27 -13.89 -3.61 10.67
C ASP A 27 -14.37 -2.15 10.80
N LYS A 28 -15.29 -1.73 9.91
CA LYS A 28 -15.86 -0.38 9.92
C LYS A 28 -16.76 -0.11 11.11
N GLU A 29 -17.38 -1.13 11.62
CA GLU A 29 -18.29 -1.11 12.78
C GLU A 29 -17.53 -1.12 14.10
N GLY A 30 -16.21 -1.38 14.08
CA GLY A 30 -15.34 -1.45 15.25
C GLY A 30 -15.28 -2.83 15.89
N ASN A 31 -15.80 -3.87 15.23
CA ASN A 31 -15.62 -5.23 15.70
C ASN A 31 -14.16 -5.66 15.51
N ILE A 32 -13.61 -6.35 16.50
CA ILE A 32 -12.21 -6.78 16.51
C ILE A 32 -12.13 -8.28 16.28
N ARG A 33 -11.39 -8.67 15.25
CA ARG A 33 -10.96 -10.04 15.01
C ARG A 33 -9.51 -10.20 15.47
N ASP A 34 -9.25 -11.12 16.40
CA ASP A 34 -7.91 -11.38 16.93
C ASP A 34 -7.29 -12.58 16.21
N LEU A 35 -6.53 -12.29 15.16
CA LEU A 35 -5.84 -13.31 14.35
C LEU A 35 -4.78 -14.05 15.16
N TYR A 36 -4.19 -13.39 16.16
CA TYR A 36 -3.20 -14.02 17.02
C TYR A 36 -3.84 -15.12 17.87
N ALA A 37 -5.01 -14.83 18.47
CA ALA A 37 -5.76 -15.82 19.23
C ALA A 37 -6.26 -16.99 18.33
N GLU A 38 -6.66 -16.69 17.11
CA GLU A 38 -7.06 -17.72 16.12
C GLU A 38 -5.88 -18.61 15.75
N ARG A 39 -4.73 -18.03 15.39
CA ARG A 39 -3.51 -18.77 15.05
C ARG A 39 -3.01 -19.63 16.20
N LYS A 40 -3.02 -19.13 17.44
CA LYS A 40 -2.56 -19.87 18.62
C LYS A 40 -3.32 -21.18 18.83
N LYS A 41 -4.57 -21.25 18.38
CA LYS A 41 -5.39 -22.49 18.44
C LYS A 41 -4.98 -23.52 17.40
N SER A 42 -4.50 -23.09 16.23
CA SER A 42 -4.18 -23.97 15.11
C SER A 42 -2.67 -24.20 14.93
N ASN A 43 -1.84 -23.23 15.28
CA ASN A 43 -0.40 -23.31 15.17
C ASN A 43 0.26 -22.41 16.25
N PRO A 44 1.03 -22.99 17.18
CA PRO A 44 1.65 -22.25 18.29
C PRO A 44 2.81 -21.31 17.88
N VAL A 45 3.22 -21.30 16.62
CA VAL A 45 4.30 -20.43 16.13
C VAL A 45 3.90 -18.97 16.33
N LYS A 46 4.80 -18.16 16.85
CA LYS A 46 4.62 -16.71 17.03
C LYS A 46 4.48 -16.01 15.68
N PHE A 47 3.72 -14.91 15.63
CA PHE A 47 3.82 -13.95 14.52
C PHE A 47 5.25 -13.38 14.45
N SER A 48 5.72 -13.08 13.24
CA SER A 48 6.90 -12.26 13.05
C SER A 48 6.61 -10.80 13.46
N GLU A 49 7.64 -10.00 13.66
CA GLU A 49 7.48 -8.54 13.83
C GLU A 49 6.69 -7.93 12.67
N ASN A 50 6.95 -8.38 11.44
CA ASN A 50 6.21 -7.95 10.25
C ASN A 50 4.72 -8.28 10.35
N GLY A 51 4.34 -9.45 10.86
CA GLY A 51 2.94 -9.81 11.09
C GLY A 51 2.23 -8.96 12.16
N MET A 52 2.99 -8.25 13.01
CA MET A 52 2.48 -7.35 14.04
C MET A 52 2.36 -5.90 13.57
N SER A 53 2.64 -5.63 12.31
CA SER A 53 2.59 -4.30 11.71
C SER A 53 1.27 -3.56 11.91
N LEU A 54 1.35 -2.24 11.86
CA LEU A 54 0.19 -1.34 11.86
C LEU A 54 -0.27 -1.09 10.42
N GLY A 55 -1.58 -1.20 10.20
CA GLY A 55 -2.23 -0.83 8.95
C GLY A 55 -3.28 0.25 9.19
N MET A 56 -3.33 1.26 8.32
CA MET A 56 -4.22 2.43 8.45
C MET A 56 -4.81 2.83 7.11
N ILE A 57 -5.99 3.44 7.17
CA ILE A 57 -6.56 4.23 6.08
C ILE A 57 -6.73 5.67 6.56
N PHE A 58 -6.12 6.59 5.83
CA PHE A 58 -6.35 8.03 5.94
C PHE A 58 -7.45 8.41 4.95
N THR A 59 -8.42 9.17 5.41
CA THR A 59 -9.51 9.69 4.58
C THR A 59 -9.57 11.19 4.69
N TYR A 60 -9.74 11.89 3.57
CA TYR A 60 -10.07 13.31 3.53
C TYR A 60 -11.02 13.58 2.36
N GLY A 61 -12.27 13.84 2.66
CA GLY A 61 -13.32 13.88 1.65
C GLY A 61 -13.42 12.56 0.88
N ASP A 62 -13.29 12.62 -0.44
CA ASP A 62 -13.32 11.44 -1.32
C ASP A 62 -11.97 10.71 -1.37
N PHE A 63 -10.86 11.41 -1.04
CA PHE A 63 -9.53 10.83 -1.06
C PHE A 63 -9.31 9.82 0.06
N LYS A 64 -8.72 8.68 -0.29
CA LYS A 64 -8.31 7.65 0.67
C LYS A 64 -6.89 7.18 0.39
N PHE A 65 -6.12 7.03 1.44
CA PHE A 65 -4.76 6.51 1.39
C PHE A 65 -4.60 5.32 2.32
N TYR A 66 -4.31 4.16 1.75
CA TYR A 66 -3.92 2.97 2.50
C TYR A 66 -2.42 2.97 2.73
N THR A 67 -2.01 2.75 3.97
CA THR A 67 -0.62 2.50 4.34
C THR A 67 -0.54 1.44 5.41
N ALA A 68 0.48 0.59 5.31
CA ALA A 68 0.79 -0.39 6.32
C ALA A 68 2.29 -0.63 6.40
N GLY A 69 2.71 -1.35 7.43
CA GLY A 69 4.09 -1.83 7.57
C GLY A 69 4.38 -3.02 6.65
N ASP A 70 5.08 -3.99 7.15
CA ASP A 70 5.67 -5.07 6.37
C ASP A 70 4.87 -6.37 6.50
N PHE A 71 3.54 -6.30 6.38
CA PHE A 71 2.70 -7.49 6.38
C PHE A 71 3.17 -8.48 5.32
N SER A 72 3.57 -9.66 5.74
CA SER A 72 4.00 -10.76 4.88
C SER A 72 3.81 -12.13 5.54
N ASP A 73 3.11 -12.15 6.67
CA ASP A 73 2.89 -13.36 7.45
C ASP A 73 1.66 -14.13 6.95
N GLY A 74 1.84 -15.44 6.88
CA GLY A 74 0.78 -16.38 6.62
C GLY A 74 1.09 -17.72 7.28
N TRP A 75 0.10 -18.58 7.40
CA TRP A 75 0.27 -19.93 7.96
C TRP A 75 -0.68 -20.94 7.32
N GLU A 76 -0.33 -22.20 7.42
CA GLU A 76 -1.17 -23.28 6.97
C GLU A 76 -2.29 -23.55 7.98
N LEU A 77 -3.51 -23.65 7.47
CA LEU A 77 -4.68 -24.04 8.25
C LEU A 77 -4.78 -25.58 8.33
N PRO A 78 -5.54 -26.15 9.31
CA PRO A 78 -5.72 -27.60 9.42
C PRO A 78 -6.30 -28.28 8.17
N ASN A 79 -6.96 -27.54 7.30
CA ASN A 79 -7.51 -28.01 6.04
C ASN A 79 -6.52 -27.95 4.86
N GLY A 80 -5.22 -27.68 5.12
CA GLY A 80 -4.18 -27.54 4.12
C GLY A 80 -4.21 -26.23 3.31
N LYS A 81 -5.13 -25.31 3.59
CA LYS A 81 -5.16 -24.00 2.95
C LYS A 81 -4.20 -23.04 3.66
N ARG A 82 -3.53 -22.21 2.88
CA ARG A 82 -2.74 -21.13 3.43
C ARG A 82 -3.63 -19.94 3.82
N PHE A 83 -3.43 -19.41 5.00
CA PHE A 83 -4.00 -18.16 5.46
C PHE A 83 -2.95 -17.07 5.33
N GLU A 84 -3.34 -15.92 4.81
CA GLU A 84 -2.49 -14.72 4.75
C GLU A 84 -3.16 -13.59 5.55
N ILE A 85 -2.36 -12.86 6.33
CA ILE A 85 -2.85 -11.71 7.12
C ILE A 85 -3.47 -10.66 6.19
N GLU A 86 -2.85 -10.42 5.04
CA GLU A 86 -3.36 -9.48 4.04
C GLU A 86 -4.73 -9.86 3.48
N ASP A 87 -5.04 -11.16 3.42
CA ASP A 87 -6.39 -11.62 3.01
C ASP A 87 -7.46 -11.24 4.04
N ALA A 88 -7.10 -11.28 5.33
CA ALA A 88 -8.01 -10.81 6.37
C ALA A 88 -8.13 -9.27 6.40
N ILE A 89 -7.05 -8.55 6.08
CA ILE A 89 -7.08 -7.09 5.88
C ILE A 89 -7.99 -6.73 4.70
N ALA A 90 -7.97 -7.52 3.62
CA ALA A 90 -8.82 -7.31 2.45
C ALA A 90 -10.31 -7.33 2.78
N ASP A 91 -10.72 -8.08 3.81
CA ASP A 91 -12.13 -8.15 4.24
C ASP A 91 -12.64 -6.86 4.92
N VAL A 92 -11.73 -5.98 5.38
CA VAL A 92 -12.07 -4.77 6.15
C VAL A 92 -11.65 -3.46 5.49
N VAL A 93 -10.98 -3.52 4.33
CA VAL A 93 -10.63 -2.35 3.54
C VAL A 93 -11.66 -2.07 2.44
N GLU A 94 -11.46 -0.98 1.74
CA GLU A 94 -12.28 -0.51 0.63
C GLU A 94 -11.39 0.10 -0.45
N PRO A 95 -11.92 0.39 -1.64
CA PRO A 95 -11.16 1.09 -2.68
C PRO A 95 -10.55 2.39 -2.18
N VAL A 96 -9.30 2.65 -2.58
CA VAL A 96 -8.52 3.82 -2.18
C VAL A 96 -7.94 4.54 -3.39
N SER A 97 -7.70 5.84 -3.26
CA SER A 97 -7.04 6.65 -4.29
C SER A 97 -5.56 6.28 -4.43
N VAL A 98 -4.89 6.10 -3.30
CA VAL A 98 -3.47 5.76 -3.22
C VAL A 98 -3.26 4.61 -2.24
N ALA A 99 -2.40 3.66 -2.58
CA ALA A 99 -1.94 2.62 -1.67
C ALA A 99 -0.41 2.58 -1.59
N LYS A 100 0.13 2.51 -0.37
CA LYS A 100 1.53 2.12 -0.17
C LYS A 100 1.63 0.60 -0.21
N ILE A 101 2.59 0.08 -0.98
CA ILE A 101 2.90 -1.36 -1.00
C ILE A 101 3.41 -1.80 0.38
N ASN A 102 2.89 -2.91 0.88
CA ASN A 102 3.38 -3.54 2.11
C ASN A 102 4.75 -4.17 1.85
N HIS A 103 5.59 -4.24 2.89
CA HIS A 103 6.87 -4.95 2.89
C HIS A 103 7.72 -4.66 1.64
N HIS A 104 7.78 -3.40 1.21
CA HIS A 104 8.53 -2.94 0.04
C HIS A 104 8.24 -3.72 -1.26
N GLY A 105 7.15 -4.49 -1.31
CA GLY A 105 6.83 -5.39 -2.41
C GLY A 105 7.55 -6.73 -2.36
N HIS A 106 7.95 -7.20 -1.16
CA HIS A 106 8.54 -8.51 -0.97
C HIS A 106 7.52 -9.49 -0.37
N LYS A 107 7.02 -10.43 -1.20
CA LYS A 107 6.02 -11.45 -0.82
C LYS A 107 4.80 -10.87 -0.10
N SER A 108 4.28 -9.77 -0.62
CA SER A 108 3.17 -9.02 -0.06
C SER A 108 2.14 -8.67 -1.12
N MET A 109 1.11 -7.92 -0.75
CA MET A 109 0.05 -7.46 -1.64
C MET A 109 -0.66 -8.63 -2.32
N THR A 110 -1.31 -9.49 -1.53
CA THR A 110 -2.06 -10.64 -2.06
C THR A 110 -3.10 -10.20 -3.10
N ASP A 111 -3.49 -11.11 -3.99
CA ASP A 111 -4.50 -10.84 -5.02
C ASP A 111 -5.79 -10.29 -4.42
N LYS A 112 -6.20 -10.84 -3.26
CA LYS A 112 -7.40 -10.41 -2.55
C LYS A 112 -7.27 -8.98 -2.04
N LEU A 113 -6.11 -8.61 -1.47
CA LEU A 113 -5.87 -7.26 -0.99
C LEU A 113 -5.81 -6.25 -2.14
N VAL A 114 -5.11 -6.57 -3.22
CA VAL A 114 -5.05 -5.71 -4.42
C VAL A 114 -6.45 -5.51 -5.02
N ALA A 115 -7.24 -6.57 -5.11
CA ALA A 115 -8.62 -6.51 -5.62
C ALA A 115 -9.57 -5.71 -4.71
N ALA A 116 -9.32 -5.67 -3.40
CA ALA A 116 -10.10 -4.88 -2.45
C ALA A 116 -9.72 -3.39 -2.47
N LEU A 117 -8.42 -3.08 -2.50
CA LEU A 117 -7.91 -1.71 -2.47
C LEU A 117 -8.08 -0.95 -3.79
N ARG A 118 -7.90 -1.60 -4.93
CA ARG A 118 -8.07 -1.02 -6.29
C ARG A 118 -7.42 0.35 -6.49
N PRO A 119 -6.20 0.60 -6.07
CA PRO A 119 -5.62 1.94 -6.05
C PRO A 119 -5.38 2.48 -7.47
N ARG A 120 -5.64 3.79 -7.67
CA ARG A 120 -5.23 4.51 -8.89
C ARG A 120 -3.71 4.74 -8.90
N VAL A 121 -3.15 5.05 -7.75
CA VAL A 121 -1.70 5.25 -7.55
C VAL A 121 -1.19 4.29 -6.51
N VAL A 122 -0.09 3.65 -6.83
CA VAL A 122 0.61 2.72 -5.93
C VAL A 122 1.98 3.30 -5.62
N VAL A 123 2.27 3.60 -4.37
CA VAL A 123 3.59 4.07 -3.94
C VAL A 123 4.38 2.96 -3.28
N ASN A 124 5.67 2.93 -3.50
CA ASN A 124 6.56 1.94 -2.89
C ASN A 124 7.87 2.56 -2.42
N ASN A 125 8.18 2.35 -1.17
CA ASN A 125 9.46 2.73 -0.59
C ASN A 125 10.46 1.61 -0.88
N VAL A 126 11.26 1.81 -1.91
CA VAL A 126 12.30 0.84 -2.32
C VAL A 126 13.63 1.29 -1.76
N TRP A 127 14.41 0.35 -1.25
CA TRP A 127 15.76 0.57 -0.74
C TRP A 127 16.77 -0.50 -1.23
N ASP A 128 16.26 -1.56 -1.85
CA ASP A 128 17.01 -2.70 -2.34
C ASP A 128 16.60 -3.03 -3.78
N GLN A 129 17.54 -3.46 -4.61
CA GLN A 129 17.28 -3.84 -6.01
C GLN A 129 16.32 -5.03 -6.17
N LEU A 130 16.15 -5.85 -5.13
CA LEU A 130 15.20 -6.97 -5.13
C LEU A 130 13.75 -6.52 -4.90
N HIS A 131 13.52 -5.29 -4.49
CA HIS A 131 12.19 -4.71 -4.32
C HIS A 131 11.80 -3.91 -5.57
N THR A 132 10.66 -4.03 -6.13
CA THR A 132 9.49 -4.87 -5.84
C THR A 132 9.65 -6.20 -6.58
N LEU A 133 9.21 -7.31 -5.99
CA LEU A 133 9.23 -8.59 -6.71
C LEU A 133 8.34 -8.55 -7.96
N PRO A 134 8.74 -9.21 -9.07
CA PRO A 134 7.91 -9.32 -10.28
C PRO A 134 6.49 -9.79 -10.00
N SER A 135 6.32 -10.80 -9.13
CA SER A 135 5.01 -11.33 -8.77
C SER A 135 4.07 -10.31 -8.11
N VAL A 136 4.60 -9.30 -7.42
CA VAL A 136 3.81 -8.19 -6.87
C VAL A 136 3.44 -7.20 -7.97
N MET A 137 4.37 -6.89 -8.89
CA MET A 137 4.10 -6.04 -10.05
C MET A 137 3.05 -6.65 -10.98
N GLU A 138 3.12 -7.96 -11.22
CA GLU A 138 2.13 -8.72 -12.00
C GLU A 138 0.72 -8.60 -11.41
N ARG A 139 0.56 -8.63 -10.07
CA ARG A 139 -0.74 -8.41 -9.42
C ARG A 139 -1.29 -7.02 -9.72
N PHE A 140 -0.47 -5.98 -9.61
CA PHE A 140 -0.91 -4.63 -9.96
C PHE A 140 -1.17 -4.47 -11.46
N TYR A 141 -0.48 -5.18 -12.32
CA TYR A 141 -0.73 -5.17 -13.77
C TYR A 141 -2.01 -5.92 -14.14
N ASN A 142 -2.39 -6.95 -13.38
CA ASN A 142 -3.50 -7.85 -13.70
C ASN A 142 -4.85 -7.14 -13.67
N ARG A 143 -5.43 -6.92 -14.86
CA ARG A 143 -6.74 -6.28 -15.04
C ARG A 143 -7.91 -7.10 -14.52
N ASN A 144 -7.74 -8.41 -14.29
CA ASN A 144 -8.78 -9.25 -13.71
C ASN A 144 -8.97 -9.01 -12.20
N LEU A 145 -7.96 -8.50 -11.49
CA LEU A 145 -8.09 -8.13 -10.09
C LEU A 145 -8.90 -6.84 -9.93
N TYR A 146 -8.65 -5.86 -10.78
CA TYR A 146 -9.49 -4.68 -10.94
C TYR A 146 -9.26 -4.02 -12.31
N PRO A 147 -10.32 -3.55 -12.99
CA PRO A 147 -10.21 -3.05 -14.37
C PRO A 147 -9.64 -1.63 -14.47
N GLY A 148 -9.65 -0.87 -13.37
CA GLY A 148 -9.24 0.53 -13.33
C GLY A 148 -7.79 0.76 -13.79
N GLU A 149 -7.49 1.95 -14.25
CA GLU A 149 -6.11 2.34 -14.54
C GLU A 149 -5.30 2.49 -13.26
N ARG A 150 -3.99 2.24 -13.34
CA ARG A 150 -3.05 2.37 -12.22
C ARG A 150 -1.68 2.81 -12.71
N ILE A 151 -0.95 3.44 -11.81
CA ILE A 151 0.46 3.74 -11.98
C ILE A 151 1.22 3.38 -10.70
N VAL A 152 2.37 2.75 -10.86
CA VAL A 152 3.24 2.37 -9.73
C VAL A 152 4.39 3.38 -9.64
N CYS A 153 4.54 3.94 -8.46
CA CYS A 153 5.46 5.03 -8.14
C CYS A 153 6.46 4.60 -7.06
N PRO A 154 7.46 3.77 -7.37
CA PRO A 154 8.52 3.46 -6.42
C PRO A 154 9.44 4.67 -6.21
N THR A 155 10.10 4.76 -5.05
CA THR A 155 11.10 5.80 -4.79
C THR A 155 12.31 5.68 -5.70
N VAL A 156 12.61 4.47 -6.16
CA VAL A 156 13.61 4.17 -7.19
C VAL A 156 13.28 2.84 -7.89
N PHE A 157 13.58 2.77 -9.19
CA PHE A 157 13.58 1.52 -9.95
C PHE A 157 14.88 1.46 -10.77
N PRO A 158 15.94 0.82 -10.24
CA PRO A 158 17.29 0.90 -10.78
C PRO A 158 17.44 0.37 -12.21
N ALA A 159 18.45 0.83 -12.93
CA ALA A 159 18.72 0.43 -14.32
C ALA A 159 18.98 -1.08 -14.44
N GLU A 160 19.71 -1.65 -13.49
CA GLU A 160 20.01 -3.08 -13.42
C GLU A 160 18.71 -3.90 -13.35
N ARG A 161 17.81 -3.48 -12.47
CA ARG A 161 16.51 -4.11 -12.30
C ARG A 161 15.66 -4.01 -13.57
N ARG A 162 15.68 -2.85 -14.24
CA ARG A 162 14.97 -2.67 -15.52
C ARG A 162 15.51 -3.59 -16.61
N ALA A 163 16.83 -3.80 -16.61
CA ALA A 163 17.49 -4.72 -17.58
C ALA A 163 17.12 -6.18 -17.31
N GLU A 164 17.07 -6.60 -16.05
CA GLU A 164 16.64 -7.94 -15.64
C GLU A 164 15.18 -8.22 -16.01
N ASP A 165 14.32 -7.25 -15.83
CA ASP A 165 12.88 -7.34 -16.08
C ASP A 165 12.49 -6.88 -17.50
N ALA A 166 13.47 -6.70 -18.39
CA ALA A 166 13.22 -6.23 -19.77
C ALA A 166 12.21 -7.14 -20.50
N GLY A 167 11.19 -6.53 -21.12
CA GLY A 167 10.12 -7.23 -21.81
C GLY A 167 8.96 -7.67 -20.91
N GLN A 168 9.03 -7.45 -19.62
CA GLN A 168 7.89 -7.69 -18.73
C GLN A 168 6.79 -6.65 -18.96
N PRO A 169 5.53 -7.06 -19.21
CA PRO A 169 4.45 -6.12 -19.57
C PRO A 169 4.07 -5.16 -18.44
N TRP A 170 4.33 -5.52 -17.20
CA TRP A 170 4.05 -4.66 -16.05
C TRP A 170 5.01 -3.45 -15.94
N LEU A 171 6.07 -3.38 -16.73
CA LEU A 171 6.90 -2.16 -16.83
C LEU A 171 6.09 -0.97 -17.34
N ASP A 172 5.03 -1.20 -18.11
CA ASP A 172 4.16 -0.16 -18.66
C ASP A 172 3.39 0.64 -17.58
N ILE A 173 3.22 0.08 -16.40
CA ILE A 173 2.56 0.79 -15.28
C ILE A 173 3.55 1.49 -14.34
N LEU A 174 4.86 1.39 -14.57
CA LEU A 174 5.84 2.14 -13.79
C LEU A 174 5.87 3.62 -14.18
N ASN A 175 5.98 4.49 -13.18
CA ASN A 175 6.26 5.89 -13.44
C ASN A 175 7.73 6.08 -13.87
N PRO A 176 8.01 6.64 -15.06
CA PRO A 176 9.39 6.84 -15.53
C PRO A 176 10.25 7.74 -14.61
N SER A 177 9.63 8.61 -13.81
CA SER A 177 10.36 9.43 -12.83
C SER A 177 11.05 8.63 -11.73
N SER A 178 10.66 7.35 -11.55
CA SER A 178 11.30 6.44 -10.59
C SER A 178 12.62 5.83 -11.10
N PHE A 179 12.98 6.06 -12.36
CA PHE A 179 14.21 5.47 -12.93
C PHE A 179 15.49 6.03 -12.30
N ASP A 180 15.38 7.20 -11.68
CA ASP A 180 16.39 7.72 -10.77
C ASP A 180 15.75 7.88 -9.38
N ALA A 181 16.54 7.74 -8.33
CA ALA A 181 16.09 7.91 -6.96
C ALA A 181 15.37 9.25 -6.74
N GLY A 182 14.28 9.21 -5.99
CA GLY A 182 13.47 10.40 -5.75
C GLY A 182 12.57 10.26 -4.52
N HIS A 183 12.09 11.41 -4.06
CA HIS A 183 10.99 11.46 -3.09
C HIS A 183 9.67 11.45 -3.83
N VAL A 184 8.70 10.72 -3.31
CA VAL A 184 7.33 10.67 -3.82
C VAL A 184 6.43 11.39 -2.82
N ILE A 185 5.84 12.50 -3.24
CA ILE A 185 4.94 13.31 -2.42
C ILE A 185 3.53 13.17 -2.97
N VAL A 186 2.59 12.82 -2.10
CA VAL A 186 1.16 12.86 -2.40
C VAL A 186 0.58 14.10 -1.73
N ASN A 187 0.12 15.05 -2.54
CA ASN A 187 -0.55 16.25 -2.06
C ASN A 187 -2.05 16.16 -2.37
N VAL A 188 -2.87 16.37 -1.35
CA VAL A 188 -4.33 16.30 -1.46
C VAL A 188 -4.88 17.71 -1.38
N GLU A 189 -5.66 18.10 -2.39
CA GLU A 189 -6.27 19.42 -2.45
C GLU A 189 -7.43 19.55 -1.45
N GLU A 190 -7.80 20.77 -1.17
CA GLU A 190 -8.90 21.07 -0.24
C GLU A 190 -10.17 20.31 -0.62
N GLY A 191 -10.78 19.66 0.38
CA GLY A 191 -11.97 18.83 0.21
C GLY A 191 -11.74 17.43 -0.35
N GLY A 192 -10.50 17.05 -0.67
CA GLY A 192 -10.11 15.68 -1.03
C GLY A 192 -10.63 15.17 -2.35
N LYS A 193 -11.08 16.06 -3.27
CA LYS A 193 -11.60 15.66 -4.60
C LYS A 193 -10.50 15.46 -5.63
N ASP A 194 -9.45 16.23 -5.50
CA ASP A 194 -8.30 16.23 -6.38
C ASP A 194 -7.01 15.98 -5.56
N TYR A 195 -6.06 15.28 -6.16
CA TYR A 195 -4.75 15.10 -5.57
C TYR A 195 -3.66 15.05 -6.64
N SER A 196 -2.43 15.30 -6.23
CA SER A 196 -1.27 15.19 -7.10
C SER A 196 -0.21 14.29 -6.49
N VAL A 197 0.58 13.69 -7.39
CA VAL A 197 1.77 12.92 -7.05
C VAL A 197 2.97 13.62 -7.68
N THR A 198 3.89 14.06 -6.85
CA THR A 198 5.08 14.81 -7.26
C THR A 198 6.32 13.98 -6.98
N TYR A 199 7.20 13.87 -7.97
CA TYR A 199 8.54 13.35 -7.80
C TYR A 199 9.52 14.50 -7.62
N LEU A 200 10.35 14.40 -6.59
CA LEU A 200 11.50 15.29 -6.38
C LEU A 200 12.80 14.49 -6.53
N THR A 201 13.87 15.18 -6.89
CA THR A 201 15.22 14.58 -6.86
C THR A 201 15.59 14.20 -5.43
N ALA A 202 16.36 13.11 -5.28
CA ALA A 202 16.93 12.70 -3.99
C ALA A 202 18.46 12.67 -4.02
N ASN A 203 19.08 13.08 -5.14
CA ASN A 203 20.52 12.99 -5.33
C ASN A 203 21.27 14.16 -4.66
N ASP A 204 20.54 15.20 -4.31
CA ASP A 204 21.05 16.40 -3.65
C ASP A 204 19.96 17.03 -2.78
N GLU A 205 20.31 18.09 -2.06
CA GLU A 205 19.38 18.81 -1.18
C GLU A 205 18.45 19.78 -1.92
N SER A 206 18.56 19.88 -3.26
CA SER A 206 17.74 20.82 -4.06
C SER A 206 16.26 20.46 -4.11
N MET A 207 15.94 19.16 -3.96
CA MET A 207 14.58 18.63 -4.07
C MET A 207 13.85 19.15 -5.33
N THR A 208 14.56 19.18 -6.45
CA THR A 208 14.00 19.68 -7.72
C THR A 208 12.85 18.81 -8.19
N VAL A 209 11.78 19.44 -8.65
CA VAL A 209 10.61 18.72 -9.20
C VAL A 209 10.98 18.03 -10.51
N LYS A 210 10.85 16.71 -10.54
CA LYS A 210 11.04 15.86 -11.74
C LYS A 210 9.75 15.75 -12.54
N SER A 211 8.64 15.53 -11.86
CA SER A 211 7.32 15.43 -12.49
C SER A 211 6.19 15.68 -11.50
N VAL A 212 5.04 16.07 -12.03
CA VAL A 212 3.78 16.21 -11.30
C VAL A 212 2.66 15.57 -12.09
N MET A 213 1.95 14.65 -11.46
CA MET A 213 0.76 14.01 -12.01
C MET A 213 -0.46 14.44 -11.18
N ARG A 214 -1.60 14.68 -11.82
CA ARG A 214 -2.84 15.08 -11.17
C ARG A 214 -3.93 14.03 -11.39
N PHE A 215 -4.72 13.80 -10.35
CA PHE A 215 -5.76 12.77 -10.33
C PHE A 215 -7.01 13.28 -9.64
N LYS A 216 -8.14 12.65 -9.95
CA LYS A 216 -9.38 12.68 -9.17
C LYS A 216 -9.37 11.54 -8.14
N SER A 217 -9.98 11.79 -6.98
CA SER A 217 -10.14 10.79 -5.91
C SER A 217 -11.26 9.80 -6.21
#